data_636d516fe9c10e8cd1ee1130878ae3cc
#
_entry.id   636d516fe9c10e8cd1ee1130878ae3cc
#
_cell.length_a   1.000
_cell.length_b   1.000
_cell.length_c   1.000
_cell.angle_alpha   90.00
_cell.angle_beta   90.00
_cell.angle_gamma   90.00
#
_symmetry.space_group_name_H-M   'P 1'
#
loop_
_entity.id
_entity.type
_entity.pdbx_description
1 polymer ?
#
loop_
_entity_poly.entity_id
_entity_poly.type
_entity_poly.pdbx_seq_one_letter_code
_entity_poly.pdbx_strand_id
1 'polypeptide(L)'
;GEAPAPHDARIDAAVGRGLRFLARTQEPNGAWVAIIGRKVLRSYEGTPGHHVGVTALACLAFMAGGSTPGRGPYGRNVERGLEFVLASTLENGFISAHNSRMYSHAFAALFLAEVHGTTRDSRVREALQKAVGLIVSAQNAQGGWRYLPGVPDSDVCVTVCQVQALRAARNAGIYVPKDSIDRAIEYVRKSWDPRTGGFFYQLPQSRLSFQLTAAGLTALYGAGYYEGPEIDAGLRFLVREWPIYYRAPQTFDYYYGHYYGIQAAFQRGGSFFSEWHRRIAGELLELQRPDGAWSDYVGVNYATAMATLILQIPYQYLPVFER
;
A
#
# COMPACT_ATOMS: atom_id res chain seq x y z
N GLY A 1 9.02 -15.01 19.49
CA GLY A 1 8.40 -15.16 18.18
C GLY A 1 7.19 -16.03 18.28
N GLU A 2 6.02 -15.49 17.98
CA GLU A 2 4.83 -16.31 17.76
C GLU A 2 5.04 -17.11 16.48
N ALA A 3 4.60 -18.38 16.49
CA ALA A 3 4.63 -19.22 15.30
C ALA A 3 3.80 -18.55 14.18
N PRO A 4 4.24 -18.63 12.90
CA PRO A 4 3.45 -18.14 11.79
C PRO A 4 2.05 -18.78 11.83
N ALA A 5 1.04 -17.99 11.42
CA ALA A 5 -0.33 -18.50 11.34
C ALA A 5 -0.35 -19.82 10.53
N PRO A 6 -1.10 -20.84 10.95
CA PRO A 6 -1.14 -22.09 10.22
C PRO A 6 -1.61 -21.84 8.78
N HIS A 7 -0.93 -22.47 7.81
CA HIS A 7 -1.32 -22.41 6.40
C HIS A 7 -2.77 -22.91 6.23
N ASP A 8 -3.65 -22.04 5.73
CA ASP A 8 -5.01 -22.43 5.32
C ASP A 8 -5.02 -22.67 3.81
N ALA A 9 -5.22 -23.93 3.41
CA ALA A 9 -5.23 -24.35 2.01
C ALA A 9 -6.24 -23.56 1.14
N ARG A 10 -7.32 -23.05 1.74
CA ARG A 10 -8.30 -22.20 1.02
C ARG A 10 -7.71 -20.84 0.69
N ILE A 11 -6.94 -20.25 1.63
CA ILE A 11 -6.24 -18.98 1.42
C ILE A 11 -5.17 -19.17 0.35
N ASP A 12 -4.35 -20.22 0.45
CA ASP A 12 -3.30 -20.51 -0.53
C ASP A 12 -3.89 -20.72 -1.93
N ALA A 13 -5.02 -21.44 -2.04
CA ALA A 13 -5.73 -21.62 -3.29
C ALA A 13 -6.28 -20.30 -3.86
N ALA A 14 -6.81 -19.42 -3.00
CA ALA A 14 -7.33 -18.13 -3.40
C ALA A 14 -6.20 -17.19 -3.89
N VAL A 15 -5.10 -17.11 -3.14
CA VAL A 15 -3.89 -16.40 -3.54
C VAL A 15 -3.38 -16.91 -4.89
N GLY A 16 -3.25 -18.24 -5.04
CA GLY A 16 -2.80 -18.84 -6.29
C GLY A 16 -3.69 -18.51 -7.49
N ARG A 17 -5.02 -18.45 -7.32
CA ARG A 17 -5.94 -18.00 -8.38
C ARG A 17 -5.74 -16.50 -8.70
N GLY A 18 -5.59 -15.66 -7.69
CA GLY A 18 -5.34 -14.22 -7.87
C GLY A 18 -4.02 -13.95 -8.60
N LEU A 19 -2.93 -14.61 -8.20
CA LEU A 19 -1.64 -14.46 -8.87
C LEU A 19 -1.69 -14.95 -10.34
N ARG A 20 -2.37 -16.05 -10.62
CA ARG A 20 -2.60 -16.48 -12.02
C ARG A 20 -3.41 -15.48 -12.81
N PHE A 21 -4.43 -14.84 -12.19
CA PHE A 21 -5.19 -13.78 -12.84
C PHE A 21 -4.27 -12.60 -13.20
N LEU A 22 -3.48 -12.11 -12.26
CA LEU A 22 -2.52 -11.03 -12.52
C LEU A 22 -1.51 -11.40 -13.60
N ALA A 23 -0.99 -12.62 -13.59
CA ALA A 23 -0.01 -13.06 -14.59
C ALA A 23 -0.56 -13.00 -16.02
N ARG A 24 -1.82 -13.41 -16.23
CA ARG A 24 -2.45 -13.42 -17.56
C ARG A 24 -2.96 -12.06 -18.02
N THR A 25 -3.15 -11.10 -17.11
CA THR A 25 -3.65 -9.75 -17.43
C THR A 25 -2.55 -8.70 -17.54
N GLN A 26 -1.28 -9.12 -17.41
CA GLN A 26 -0.14 -8.23 -17.63
C GLN A 26 -0.03 -7.85 -19.11
N GLU A 27 0.05 -6.57 -19.37
CA GLU A 27 0.20 -6.03 -20.73
C GLU A 27 1.59 -6.35 -21.34
N PRO A 28 1.73 -6.31 -22.67
CA PRO A 28 3.01 -6.59 -23.34
C PRO A 28 4.17 -5.73 -22.87
N ASN A 29 3.91 -4.48 -22.45
CA ASN A 29 4.93 -3.56 -21.92
C ASN A 29 5.26 -3.78 -20.43
N GLY A 30 4.67 -4.80 -19.80
CA GLY A 30 4.89 -5.13 -18.39
C GLY A 30 3.95 -4.45 -17.40
N ALA A 31 3.10 -3.53 -17.84
CA ALA A 31 2.15 -2.83 -16.98
C ALA A 31 0.89 -3.63 -16.69
N TRP A 32 0.08 -3.12 -15.75
CA TRP A 32 -1.32 -3.47 -15.57
C TRP A 32 -2.20 -2.25 -15.77
N VAL A 33 -3.35 -2.45 -16.43
CA VAL A 33 -4.35 -1.42 -16.65
C VAL A 33 -5.23 -1.24 -15.41
N ALA A 34 -5.48 0.01 -15.04
CA ALA A 34 -6.47 0.41 -14.03
C ALA A 34 -6.96 1.83 -14.31
N ILE A 35 -7.94 2.31 -13.55
CA ILE A 35 -8.49 3.66 -13.69
C ILE A 35 -7.57 4.67 -13.02
N ILE A 36 -7.12 5.66 -13.79
CA ILE A 36 -6.22 6.72 -13.33
C ILE A 36 -7.02 8.00 -13.09
N GLY A 37 -6.76 8.63 -11.95
CA GLY A 37 -7.25 9.98 -11.63
C GLY A 37 -8.69 10.07 -11.14
N ARG A 38 -9.38 8.95 -10.89
CA ARG A 38 -10.74 8.96 -10.35
C ARG A 38 -10.84 9.79 -9.07
N LYS A 39 -11.91 10.58 -8.97
CA LYS A 39 -12.26 11.37 -7.77
C LYS A 39 -13.64 10.96 -7.29
N VAL A 40 -13.69 10.40 -6.12
CA VAL A 40 -14.89 9.79 -5.59
C VAL A 40 -16.02 10.76 -5.24
N LEU A 41 -15.69 11.88 -4.62
CA LEU A 41 -16.69 12.90 -4.26
C LEU A 41 -17.06 13.83 -5.43
N ARG A 42 -16.58 13.51 -6.63
CA ARG A 42 -16.85 14.28 -7.83
C ARG A 42 -17.17 13.31 -8.95
N SER A 43 -17.97 13.72 -9.91
CA SER A 43 -18.36 12.95 -11.10
C SER A 43 -17.23 12.63 -12.09
N TYR A 44 -15.97 12.65 -11.64
CA TYR A 44 -14.81 12.34 -12.49
C TYR A 44 -14.46 10.87 -12.38
N GLU A 45 -14.79 10.10 -13.40
CA GLU A 45 -14.63 8.64 -13.45
C GLU A 45 -13.15 8.20 -13.66
N GLY A 46 -12.28 9.09 -14.07
CA GLY A 46 -10.90 8.75 -14.47
C GLY A 46 -10.85 8.12 -15.85
N THR A 47 -9.67 7.70 -16.26
CA THR A 47 -9.43 7.04 -17.54
C THR A 47 -8.65 5.73 -17.35
N PRO A 48 -8.97 4.65 -18.08
CA PRO A 48 -8.15 3.45 -18.11
C PRO A 48 -6.76 3.76 -18.68
N GLY A 49 -5.74 3.20 -18.08
CA GLY A 49 -4.36 3.36 -18.55
C GLY A 49 -3.38 2.43 -17.87
N HIS A 50 -2.15 2.35 -18.38
CA HIS A 50 -1.07 1.61 -17.76
C HIS A 50 -0.70 2.29 -16.44
N HIS A 51 -1.04 1.63 -15.33
CA HIS A 51 -1.05 2.26 -14.02
C HIS A 51 0.19 1.88 -13.23
N VAL A 52 1.11 2.83 -13.03
CA VAL A 52 2.39 2.60 -12.32
C VAL A 52 2.18 2.01 -10.93
N GLY A 53 1.29 2.58 -10.11
CA GLY A 53 1.04 2.09 -8.76
C GLY A 53 0.44 0.70 -8.73
N VAL A 54 -0.47 0.36 -9.65
CA VAL A 54 -1.06 -0.99 -9.75
C VAL A 54 -0.03 -1.99 -10.27
N THR A 55 0.85 -1.58 -11.18
CA THR A 55 1.98 -2.40 -11.64
C THR A 55 2.91 -2.74 -10.47
N ALA A 56 3.26 -1.75 -9.64
CA ALA A 56 4.05 -1.96 -8.43
C ALA A 56 3.36 -2.92 -7.45
N LEU A 57 2.07 -2.73 -7.18
CA LEU A 57 1.29 -3.60 -6.28
C LEU A 57 1.18 -5.04 -6.80
N ALA A 58 0.97 -5.24 -8.10
CA ALA A 58 0.94 -6.56 -8.71
C ALA A 58 2.30 -7.27 -8.58
N CYS A 59 3.40 -6.55 -8.82
CA CYS A 59 4.74 -7.08 -8.63
C CYS A 59 5.01 -7.43 -7.15
N LEU A 60 4.62 -6.57 -6.21
CA LEU A 60 4.70 -6.86 -4.76
C LEU A 60 3.88 -8.10 -4.39
N ALA A 61 2.70 -8.31 -4.99
CA ALA A 61 1.90 -9.50 -4.76
C ALA A 61 2.62 -10.78 -5.21
N PHE A 62 3.31 -10.77 -6.36
CA PHE A 62 4.16 -11.88 -6.80
C PHE A 62 5.39 -12.08 -5.89
N MET A 63 5.99 -11.00 -5.41
CA MET A 63 7.13 -11.06 -4.49
C MET A 63 6.71 -11.64 -3.13
N ALA A 64 5.55 -11.25 -2.63
CA ALA A 64 4.96 -11.85 -1.44
C ALA A 64 4.65 -13.35 -1.60
N GLY A 65 4.50 -13.82 -2.82
CA GLY A 65 4.41 -15.24 -3.18
C GLY A 65 5.77 -15.90 -3.47
N GLY A 66 6.90 -15.25 -3.16
CA GLY A 66 8.24 -15.81 -3.28
C GLY A 66 8.89 -15.64 -4.67
N SER A 67 8.33 -14.82 -5.57
CA SER A 67 8.97 -14.52 -6.86
C SER A 67 9.79 -13.23 -6.77
N THR A 68 10.95 -13.19 -7.42
CA THR A 68 11.78 -11.98 -7.58
C THR A 68 12.10 -11.78 -9.05
N PRO A 69 12.63 -10.62 -9.48
CA PRO A 69 12.95 -10.40 -10.90
C PRO A 69 13.75 -11.58 -11.50
N GLY A 70 13.20 -12.20 -12.54
CA GLY A 70 13.78 -13.36 -13.23
C GLY A 70 13.77 -14.69 -12.47
N ARG A 71 13.22 -14.75 -11.23
CA ARG A 71 13.25 -15.95 -10.39
C ARG A 71 11.87 -16.27 -9.81
N GLY A 72 11.60 -17.58 -9.64
CA GLY A 72 10.33 -18.08 -9.12
C GLY A 72 9.23 -18.18 -10.20
N PRO A 73 8.04 -18.67 -9.82
CA PRO A 73 6.97 -18.97 -10.79
C PRO A 73 6.52 -17.76 -11.62
N TYR A 74 6.59 -16.55 -11.05
CA TYR A 74 6.19 -15.29 -11.69
C TYR A 74 7.36 -14.31 -11.88
N GLY A 75 8.61 -14.80 -11.85
CA GLY A 75 9.80 -13.96 -11.96
C GLY A 75 9.86 -13.11 -13.22
N ARG A 76 9.40 -13.64 -14.38
CA ARG A 76 9.29 -12.89 -15.63
C ARG A 76 8.23 -11.77 -15.56
N ASN A 77 7.15 -11.99 -14.83
CA ASN A 77 6.14 -10.94 -14.63
C ASN A 77 6.70 -9.81 -13.76
N VAL A 78 7.42 -10.14 -12.69
CA VAL A 78 8.08 -9.14 -11.83
C VAL A 78 9.13 -8.37 -12.62
N GLU A 79 9.98 -9.05 -13.41
CA GLU A 79 11.00 -8.42 -14.25
C GLU A 79 10.41 -7.42 -15.26
N ARG A 80 9.35 -7.83 -15.98
CA ARG A 80 8.68 -6.95 -16.96
C ARG A 80 7.99 -5.76 -16.27
N GLY A 81 7.38 -5.98 -15.10
CA GLY A 81 6.80 -4.89 -14.30
C GLY A 81 7.87 -3.92 -13.80
N LEU A 82 9.05 -4.44 -13.40
CA LEU A 82 10.21 -3.63 -13.03
C LEU A 82 10.68 -2.75 -14.19
N GLU A 83 10.83 -3.30 -15.38
CA GLU A 83 11.22 -2.52 -16.57
C GLU A 83 10.20 -1.39 -16.85
N PHE A 84 8.90 -1.66 -16.72
CA PHE A 84 7.88 -0.62 -16.87
C PHE A 84 8.02 0.49 -15.82
N VAL A 85 8.25 0.14 -14.55
CA VAL A 85 8.42 1.12 -13.46
C VAL A 85 9.69 1.96 -13.68
N LEU A 86 10.80 1.33 -14.06
CA LEU A 86 12.06 2.03 -14.40
C LEU A 86 11.87 2.99 -15.57
N ALA A 87 11.21 2.55 -16.65
CA ALA A 87 10.90 3.38 -17.81
C ALA A 87 9.92 4.53 -17.50
N SER A 88 9.13 4.42 -16.44
CA SER A 88 8.21 5.45 -15.96
C SER A 88 8.84 6.46 -14.99
N THR A 89 10.12 6.29 -14.67
CA THR A 89 10.86 7.20 -13.78
C THR A 89 11.37 8.39 -14.58
N LEU A 90 10.82 9.56 -14.28
CA LEU A 90 11.20 10.83 -14.93
C LEU A 90 12.57 11.31 -14.41
N GLU A 91 13.16 12.25 -15.13
CA GLU A 91 14.50 12.80 -14.80
C GLU A 91 14.57 13.38 -13.38
N ASN A 92 13.49 14.05 -12.94
CA ASN A 92 13.34 14.62 -11.60
C ASN A 92 13.05 13.56 -10.51
N GLY A 93 13.00 12.27 -10.86
CA GLY A 93 12.71 11.18 -9.94
C GLY A 93 11.22 10.86 -9.74
N PHE A 94 10.31 11.61 -10.35
CA PHE A 94 8.88 11.31 -10.25
C PHE A 94 8.54 10.06 -11.08
N ILE A 95 8.03 9.03 -10.43
CA ILE A 95 7.61 7.80 -11.12
C ILE A 95 6.14 7.95 -11.48
N SER A 96 5.86 8.20 -12.75
CA SER A 96 4.52 8.50 -13.25
C SER A 96 4.36 8.06 -14.71
N ALA A 97 3.19 7.48 -15.00
CA ALA A 97 2.71 7.21 -16.35
C ALA A 97 1.25 7.64 -16.45
N HIS A 98 0.83 8.13 -17.63
CA HIS A 98 -0.56 8.57 -17.86
C HIS A 98 -1.11 9.56 -16.81
N ASN A 99 -0.27 10.49 -16.34
CA ASN A 99 -0.60 11.46 -15.28
C ASN A 99 -0.97 10.83 -13.92
N SER A 100 -0.46 9.64 -13.62
CA SER A 100 -0.57 9.06 -12.28
C SER A 100 0.14 9.95 -11.25
N ARG A 101 -0.29 9.86 -9.99
CA ARG A 101 0.04 10.85 -8.95
C ARG A 101 0.89 10.26 -7.84
N MET A 102 1.05 11.00 -6.73
CA MET A 102 1.92 10.65 -5.60
C MET A 102 1.58 9.30 -4.95
N TYR A 103 0.33 8.81 -4.99
CA TYR A 103 0.02 7.43 -4.61
C TYR A 103 0.81 6.40 -5.42
N SER A 104 0.76 6.54 -6.75
CA SER A 104 1.46 5.64 -7.65
C SER A 104 2.96 5.72 -7.47
N HIS A 105 3.49 6.93 -7.29
CA HIS A 105 4.89 7.17 -7.00
C HIS A 105 5.34 6.45 -5.72
N ALA A 106 4.57 6.56 -4.63
CA ALA A 106 4.90 5.91 -3.37
C ALA A 106 4.94 4.38 -3.49
N PHE A 107 3.92 3.77 -4.11
CA PHE A 107 3.91 2.31 -4.32
C PHE A 107 5.03 1.85 -5.25
N ALA A 108 5.37 2.64 -6.28
CA ALA A 108 6.50 2.34 -7.15
C ALA A 108 7.84 2.45 -6.40
N ALA A 109 8.04 3.47 -5.57
CA ALA A 109 9.24 3.61 -4.74
C ALA A 109 9.34 2.48 -3.70
N LEU A 110 8.22 2.09 -3.08
CA LEU A 110 8.14 0.93 -2.19
C LEU A 110 8.58 -0.35 -2.92
N PHE A 111 8.04 -0.60 -4.11
CA PHE A 111 8.41 -1.76 -4.92
C PHE A 111 9.89 -1.76 -5.30
N LEU A 112 10.45 -0.61 -5.72
CA LEU A 112 11.88 -0.50 -6.01
C LEU A 112 12.74 -0.78 -4.78
N ALA A 113 12.31 -0.38 -3.57
CA ALA A 113 13.00 -0.67 -2.33
C ALA A 113 13.03 -2.19 -2.03
N GLU A 114 11.90 -2.88 -2.21
CA GLU A 114 11.81 -4.33 -2.02
C GLU A 114 12.64 -5.10 -3.06
N VAL A 115 12.64 -4.64 -4.33
CA VAL A 115 13.46 -5.23 -5.40
C VAL A 115 14.94 -5.01 -5.19
N HIS A 116 15.35 -3.84 -4.66
CA HIS A 116 16.77 -3.48 -4.49
C HIS A 116 17.55 -4.52 -3.68
N GLY A 117 16.92 -5.13 -2.68
CA GLY A 117 17.52 -6.22 -1.91
C GLY A 117 17.68 -7.54 -2.68
N THR A 118 17.05 -7.71 -3.83
CA THR A 118 16.99 -8.97 -4.59
C THR A 118 17.75 -8.95 -5.92
N THR A 119 18.19 -7.78 -6.38
CA THR A 119 18.89 -7.60 -7.67
C THR A 119 20.20 -6.82 -7.52
N ARG A 120 21.11 -7.02 -8.50
CA ARG A 120 22.33 -6.21 -8.65
C ARG A 120 22.20 -5.12 -9.72
N ASP A 121 21.00 -4.90 -10.26
CA ASP A 121 20.77 -3.88 -11.30
C ASP A 121 20.92 -2.48 -10.68
N SER A 122 21.96 -1.75 -11.10
CA SER A 122 22.23 -0.39 -10.61
C SER A 122 21.11 0.60 -10.92
N ARG A 123 20.34 0.38 -11.99
CA ARG A 123 19.20 1.22 -12.40
C ARG A 123 18.14 1.27 -11.30
N VAL A 124 17.94 0.15 -10.59
CA VAL A 124 16.99 0.09 -9.46
C VAL A 124 17.40 1.02 -8.34
N ARG A 125 18.68 0.99 -7.95
CA ARG A 125 19.23 1.89 -6.92
C ARG A 125 19.11 3.36 -7.33
N GLU A 126 19.50 3.67 -8.56
CA GLU A 126 19.45 5.03 -9.11
C GLU A 126 18.02 5.58 -9.14
N ALA A 127 17.07 4.79 -9.65
CA ALA A 127 15.64 5.17 -9.67
C ALA A 127 15.09 5.37 -8.26
N LEU A 128 15.41 4.47 -7.32
CA LEU A 128 14.99 4.57 -5.94
C LEU A 128 15.56 5.81 -5.24
N GLN A 129 16.85 6.12 -5.45
CA GLN A 129 17.48 7.31 -4.88
C GLN A 129 16.81 8.60 -5.40
N LYS A 130 16.54 8.68 -6.72
CA LYS A 130 15.82 9.81 -7.32
C LYS A 130 14.39 9.92 -6.78
N ALA A 131 13.67 8.80 -6.66
CA ALA A 131 12.32 8.76 -6.12
C ALA A 131 12.26 9.24 -4.66
N VAL A 132 13.19 8.80 -3.83
CA VAL A 132 13.34 9.26 -2.44
C VAL A 132 13.64 10.76 -2.41
N GLY A 133 14.56 11.25 -3.27
CA GLY A 133 14.88 12.66 -3.39
C GLY A 133 13.66 13.51 -3.72
N LEU A 134 12.81 13.04 -4.62
CA LEU A 134 11.54 13.72 -4.94
C LEU A 134 10.59 13.73 -3.73
N ILE A 135 10.39 12.59 -3.05
CA ILE A 135 9.51 12.53 -1.88
C ILE A 135 9.99 13.55 -0.84
N VAL A 136 11.28 13.57 -0.52
CA VAL A 136 11.85 14.49 0.47
C VAL A 136 11.67 15.95 0.06
N SER A 137 11.98 16.30 -1.18
CA SER A 137 11.86 17.70 -1.68
C SER A 137 10.42 18.17 -1.85
N ALA A 138 9.48 17.25 -2.09
CA ALA A 138 8.06 17.55 -2.24
C ALA A 138 7.29 17.65 -0.91
N GLN A 139 7.93 17.37 0.22
CA GLN A 139 7.30 17.48 1.54
C GLN A 139 7.00 18.95 1.86
N ASN A 140 5.74 19.24 2.16
CA ASN A 140 5.32 20.62 2.41
C ASN A 140 5.51 21.08 3.87
N ALA A 141 5.15 22.33 4.17
CA ALA A 141 5.31 22.93 5.49
C ALA A 141 4.46 22.26 6.59
N GLN A 142 3.37 21.56 6.23
CA GLN A 142 2.58 20.79 7.19
C GLN A 142 3.28 19.49 7.61
N GLY A 143 4.33 19.07 6.90
CA GLY A 143 5.04 17.81 7.14
C GLY A 143 4.52 16.64 6.31
N GLY A 144 3.48 16.79 5.51
CA GLY A 144 2.88 15.76 4.70
C GLY A 144 3.00 15.99 3.20
N TRP A 145 2.19 15.25 2.45
CA TRP A 145 2.10 15.28 0.98
C TRP A 145 0.65 15.22 0.51
N ARG A 146 0.46 15.62 -0.74
CA ARG A 146 -0.80 15.51 -1.45
C ARG A 146 -0.60 14.82 -2.81
N TYR A 147 -1.61 14.93 -3.69
CA TYR A 147 -1.65 14.21 -4.98
C TYR A 147 -0.52 14.59 -5.95
N LEU A 148 -0.03 15.82 -5.92
CA LEU A 148 1.06 16.30 -6.77
C LEU A 148 2.25 16.75 -5.93
N PRO A 149 3.48 16.65 -6.44
CA PRO A 149 4.65 17.19 -5.76
C PRO A 149 4.54 18.72 -5.56
N GLY A 150 5.02 19.20 -4.42
CA GLY A 150 5.16 20.63 -4.15
C GLY A 150 3.88 21.42 -3.87
N VAL A 151 2.73 20.77 -3.70
CA VAL A 151 1.50 21.48 -3.29
C VAL A 151 1.50 21.75 -1.78
N PRO A 152 0.87 22.87 -1.34
CA PRO A 152 1.00 23.36 0.04
C PRO A 152 0.17 22.58 1.07
N ASP A 153 -0.85 21.85 0.66
CA ASP A 153 -1.72 21.07 1.54
C ASP A 153 -1.31 19.59 1.57
N SER A 154 -1.80 18.89 2.58
CA SER A 154 -1.52 17.46 2.82
C SER A 154 -2.79 16.68 3.07
N ASP A 155 -2.74 15.38 2.86
CA ASP A 155 -3.72 14.43 3.41
C ASP A 155 -3.04 13.19 4.00
N VAL A 156 -3.73 12.54 4.94
CA VAL A 156 -3.19 11.40 5.68
C VAL A 156 -2.93 10.21 4.76
N CYS A 157 -3.80 9.95 3.79
CA CYS A 157 -3.65 8.77 2.91
C CYS A 157 -2.39 8.84 2.04
N VAL A 158 -2.17 9.99 1.37
CA VAL A 158 -0.96 10.17 0.56
C VAL A 158 0.28 10.20 1.45
N THR A 159 0.20 10.88 2.60
CA THR A 159 1.31 10.99 3.56
C THR A 159 1.77 9.62 4.04
N VAL A 160 0.86 8.73 4.42
CA VAL A 160 1.21 7.39 4.89
C VAL A 160 1.89 6.56 3.79
N CYS A 161 1.44 6.67 2.54
CA CYS A 161 2.09 5.98 1.42
C CYS A 161 3.56 6.44 1.26
N GLN A 162 3.83 7.75 1.34
CA GLN A 162 5.20 8.28 1.27
C GLN A 162 6.05 7.81 2.46
N VAL A 163 5.51 7.83 3.68
CA VAL A 163 6.20 7.34 4.88
C VAL A 163 6.59 5.87 4.71
N GLN A 164 5.69 5.04 4.19
CA GLN A 164 5.97 3.63 3.94
C GLN A 164 7.09 3.44 2.92
N ALA A 165 7.05 4.18 1.81
CA ALA A 165 8.09 4.16 0.79
C ALA A 165 9.46 4.61 1.34
N LEU A 166 9.50 5.71 2.11
CA LEU A 166 10.73 6.21 2.74
C LEU A 166 11.32 5.21 3.74
N ARG A 167 10.47 4.53 4.50
CA ARG A 167 10.94 3.49 5.44
C ARG A 167 11.52 2.28 4.72
N ALA A 168 10.83 1.77 3.70
CA ALA A 168 11.33 0.67 2.89
C ALA A 168 12.67 1.03 2.23
N ALA A 169 12.79 2.24 1.68
CA ALA A 169 14.03 2.73 1.10
C ALA A 169 15.17 2.80 2.13
N ARG A 170 14.88 3.30 3.35
CA ARG A 170 15.87 3.34 4.45
C ARG A 170 16.30 1.93 4.85
N ASN A 171 15.38 1.00 4.97
CA ASN A 171 15.68 -0.40 5.29
C ASN A 171 16.52 -1.07 4.18
N ALA A 172 16.31 -0.67 2.92
CA ALA A 172 17.12 -1.08 1.77
C ALA A 172 18.50 -0.36 1.68
N GLY A 173 18.85 0.48 2.66
CA GLY A 173 20.15 1.17 2.72
C GLY A 173 20.24 2.46 1.92
N ILE A 174 19.11 3.04 1.51
CA ILE A 174 19.06 4.37 0.88
C ILE A 174 18.95 5.43 1.99
N TYR A 175 19.74 6.49 1.84
CA TYR A 175 19.68 7.60 2.79
C TYR A 175 18.33 8.32 2.73
N VAL A 176 17.68 8.43 3.88
CA VAL A 176 16.44 9.18 4.10
C VAL A 176 16.64 10.13 5.28
N PRO A 177 16.46 11.44 5.12
CA PRO A 177 16.57 12.38 6.24
C PRO A 177 15.57 12.03 7.35
N LYS A 178 16.08 11.91 8.58
CA LYS A 178 15.23 11.60 9.75
C LYS A 178 14.14 12.66 9.94
N ASP A 179 14.45 13.93 9.74
CA ASP A 179 13.53 15.04 9.87
C ASP A 179 12.29 14.89 8.96
N SER A 180 12.45 14.37 7.75
CA SER A 180 11.31 14.13 6.85
C SER A 180 10.34 13.10 7.43
N ILE A 181 10.84 12.05 8.05
CA ILE A 181 10.00 11.05 8.73
C ILE A 181 9.35 11.67 9.97
N ASP A 182 10.12 12.35 10.81
CA ASP A 182 9.62 12.93 12.06
C ASP A 182 8.49 13.94 11.81
N ARG A 183 8.64 14.83 10.82
CA ARG A 183 7.60 15.80 10.43
C ARG A 183 6.34 15.11 9.89
N ALA A 184 6.51 14.06 9.10
CA ALA A 184 5.38 13.30 8.57
C ALA A 184 4.59 12.59 9.69
N ILE A 185 5.28 12.01 10.64
CA ILE A 185 4.64 11.36 11.80
C ILE A 185 3.95 12.38 12.69
N GLU A 186 4.54 13.56 12.88
CA GLU A 186 3.87 14.64 13.61
C GLU A 186 2.58 15.09 12.92
N TYR A 187 2.58 15.20 11.57
CA TYR A 187 1.36 15.49 10.81
C TYR A 187 0.28 14.39 11.01
N VAL A 188 0.67 13.12 10.94
CA VAL A 188 -0.25 11.99 11.18
C VAL A 188 -0.80 12.03 12.62
N ARG A 189 0.03 12.28 13.63
CA ARG A 189 -0.42 12.39 15.03
C ARG A 189 -1.39 13.55 15.26
N LYS A 190 -1.14 14.70 14.66
CA LYS A 190 -2.07 15.87 14.69
C LYS A 190 -3.41 15.56 14.03
N SER A 191 -3.46 14.58 13.13
CA SER A 191 -4.69 14.16 12.46
C SER A 191 -5.56 13.22 13.29
N TRP A 192 -5.11 12.78 14.46
CA TRP A 192 -5.90 11.94 15.37
C TRP A 192 -6.96 12.75 16.13
N ASP A 193 -8.20 12.22 16.19
CA ASP A 193 -9.28 12.76 17.00
C ASP A 193 -9.42 11.97 18.31
N PRO A 194 -9.07 12.55 19.47
CA PRO A 194 -9.16 11.85 20.76
C PRO A 194 -10.59 11.53 21.19
N ARG A 195 -11.61 12.18 20.61
CA ARG A 195 -13.03 11.95 20.96
C ARG A 195 -13.57 10.68 20.32
N THR A 196 -13.17 10.41 19.09
CA THR A 196 -13.69 9.24 18.33
C THR A 196 -12.67 8.11 18.23
N GLY A 197 -11.38 8.41 18.32
CA GLY A 197 -10.26 7.52 18.07
C GLY A 197 -9.84 7.43 16.60
N GLY A 198 -10.59 8.02 15.67
CA GLY A 198 -10.30 8.02 14.25
C GLY A 198 -9.26 9.07 13.86
N PHE A 199 -8.85 9.03 12.57
CA PHE A 199 -7.92 10.00 11.99
C PHE A 199 -8.62 10.83 10.91
N PHE A 200 -8.39 12.16 10.94
CA PHE A 200 -8.91 13.08 9.95
C PHE A 200 -8.19 12.94 8.61
N TYR A 201 -8.92 13.16 7.52
CA TYR A 201 -8.35 13.15 6.17
C TYR A 201 -7.34 14.29 5.98
N GLN A 202 -7.68 15.49 6.43
CA GLN A 202 -6.86 16.69 6.33
C GLN A 202 -6.94 17.53 7.61
N LEU A 203 -5.94 18.40 7.83
CA LEU A 203 -5.97 19.43 8.85
C LEU A 203 -6.35 20.79 8.23
N PRO A 204 -7.10 21.63 8.93
CA PRO A 204 -7.80 21.34 10.18
C PRO A 204 -8.95 20.35 9.97
N GLN A 205 -9.57 19.88 11.01
CA GLN A 205 -10.54 18.78 11.08
C GLN A 205 -11.45 18.62 9.84
N SER A 206 -11.42 17.44 9.26
CA SER A 206 -12.25 17.04 8.12
C SER A 206 -12.97 15.71 8.43
N ARG A 207 -13.31 14.92 7.41
CA ARG A 207 -13.93 13.60 7.61
C ARG A 207 -12.97 12.61 8.27
N LEU A 208 -13.53 11.71 9.08
CA LEU A 208 -12.90 10.51 9.62
C LEU A 208 -13.34 9.28 8.83
N SER A 209 -12.54 8.24 8.80
CA SER A 209 -12.96 6.98 8.22
C SER A 209 -12.09 5.80 8.66
N PHE A 210 -12.57 4.58 8.37
CA PHE A 210 -11.85 3.33 8.61
C PHE A 210 -10.47 3.35 7.92
N GLN A 211 -10.41 3.64 6.62
CA GLN A 211 -9.17 3.62 5.84
C GLN A 211 -8.15 4.66 6.31
N LEU A 212 -8.59 5.85 6.73
CA LEU A 212 -7.72 6.89 7.27
C LEU A 212 -7.10 6.45 8.59
N THR A 213 -7.92 5.85 9.46
CA THR A 213 -7.48 5.34 10.76
C THR A 213 -6.52 4.17 10.61
N ALA A 214 -6.82 3.22 9.70
CA ALA A 214 -5.92 2.11 9.40
C ALA A 214 -4.56 2.60 8.89
N ALA A 215 -4.55 3.54 7.95
CA ALA A 215 -3.32 4.14 7.42
C ALA A 215 -2.53 4.89 8.50
N GLY A 216 -3.20 5.73 9.30
CA GLY A 216 -2.57 6.47 10.39
C GLY A 216 -1.90 5.56 11.42
N LEU A 217 -2.59 4.52 11.86
CA LEU A 217 -2.02 3.53 12.79
C LEU A 217 -0.80 2.82 12.20
N THR A 218 -0.87 2.42 10.93
CA THR A 218 0.26 1.77 10.26
C THR A 218 1.49 2.68 10.20
N ALA A 219 1.29 3.99 9.94
CA ALA A 219 2.38 4.96 9.96
C ALA A 219 2.99 5.11 11.37
N LEU A 220 2.16 5.15 12.42
CA LEU A 220 2.61 5.26 13.81
C LEU A 220 3.43 4.02 14.22
N TYR A 221 2.91 2.82 14.00
CA TYR A 221 3.66 1.58 14.24
C TYR A 221 4.99 1.59 13.51
N GLY A 222 4.94 1.99 12.28
CA GLY A 222 6.12 2.13 11.45
C GLY A 222 7.14 3.13 11.94
N ALA A 223 6.76 4.09 12.74
CA ALA A 223 7.67 5.04 13.39
C ALA A 223 8.12 4.58 14.79
N GLY A 224 7.69 3.39 15.24
CA GLY A 224 8.04 2.85 16.55
C GLY A 224 7.08 3.22 17.69
N TYR A 225 5.89 3.75 17.37
CA TYR A 225 4.85 4.00 18.35
C TYR A 225 3.96 2.76 18.49
N TYR A 226 4.25 1.90 19.45
CA TYR A 226 3.53 0.63 19.66
C TYR A 226 2.42 0.74 20.71
N GLU A 227 2.43 1.79 21.52
CA GLU A 227 1.53 2.05 22.63
C GLU A 227 1.11 3.52 22.63
N GLY A 228 0.02 3.82 23.32
CA GLY A 228 -0.50 5.16 23.48
C GLY A 228 -2.00 5.27 23.18
N PRO A 229 -2.62 6.38 23.61
CA PRO A 229 -4.07 6.56 23.45
C PRO A 229 -4.50 6.56 21.98
N GLU A 230 -3.69 7.07 21.06
CA GLU A 230 -3.95 7.07 19.63
C GLU A 230 -3.97 5.66 19.04
N ILE A 231 -3.10 4.75 19.55
CA ILE A 231 -3.05 3.35 19.11
C ILE A 231 -4.28 2.60 19.60
N ASP A 232 -4.53 2.61 20.90
CA ASP A 232 -5.63 1.83 21.49
C ASP A 232 -7.01 2.34 21.04
N ALA A 233 -7.21 3.65 20.97
CA ALA A 233 -8.47 4.22 20.51
C ALA A 233 -8.66 4.01 19.00
N GLY A 234 -7.59 4.12 18.21
CA GLY A 234 -7.62 3.86 16.77
C GLY A 234 -7.99 2.41 16.45
N LEU A 235 -7.42 1.43 17.15
CA LEU A 235 -7.77 0.02 16.97
C LEU A 235 -9.25 -0.24 17.34
N ARG A 236 -9.76 0.35 18.44
CA ARG A 236 -11.18 0.27 18.79
C ARG A 236 -12.08 0.92 17.74
N PHE A 237 -11.65 2.06 17.17
CA PHE A 237 -12.35 2.70 16.06
C PHE A 237 -12.49 1.75 14.87
N LEU A 238 -11.39 1.12 14.45
CA LEU A 238 -11.41 0.18 13.32
C LEU A 238 -12.36 -1.01 13.56
N VAL A 239 -12.32 -1.61 14.74
CA VAL A 239 -13.22 -2.74 15.08
C VAL A 239 -14.69 -2.31 15.03
N ARG A 240 -15.01 -1.11 15.52
CA ARG A 240 -16.37 -0.56 15.52
C ARG A 240 -16.89 -0.26 14.11
N GLU A 241 -16.03 0.32 13.26
CA GLU A 241 -16.41 0.75 11.92
C GLU A 241 -16.41 -0.38 10.88
N TRP A 242 -15.74 -1.50 11.15
CA TRP A 242 -15.64 -2.62 10.21
C TRP A 242 -16.99 -3.16 9.71
N PRO A 243 -18.01 -3.39 10.52
CA PRO A 243 -19.29 -3.92 10.03
C PRO A 243 -19.98 -3.03 9.01
N ILE A 244 -19.79 -1.71 9.12
CA ILE A 244 -20.29 -0.73 8.16
C ILE A 244 -19.48 -0.77 6.88
N TYR A 245 -18.18 -1.00 7.01
CA TYR A 245 -17.23 -1.02 5.91
C TYR A 245 -17.32 -2.27 5.04
N TYR A 246 -17.65 -3.43 5.65
CA TYR A 246 -17.81 -4.70 4.94
C TYR A 246 -19.03 -4.74 4.00
N ARG A 247 -20.16 -4.14 4.39
CA ARG A 247 -21.42 -4.25 3.64
C ARG A 247 -21.45 -3.52 2.31
N ALA A 248 -20.38 -2.87 1.96
CA ALA A 248 -20.29 -2.13 0.74
C ALA A 248 -18.95 -2.43 0.05
N PRO A 249 -18.79 -3.55 -0.70
CA PRO A 249 -17.65 -3.75 -1.60
C PRO A 249 -17.58 -2.67 -2.69
N GLN A 250 -18.63 -1.88 -2.81
CA GLN A 250 -18.66 -0.59 -3.52
C GLN A 250 -18.26 0.57 -2.60
N THR A 251 -17.97 0.30 -1.32
CA THR A 251 -17.48 1.30 -0.39
C THR A 251 -16.07 1.67 -0.79
N PHE A 252 -15.92 2.88 -0.92
CA PHE A 252 -14.79 3.70 -1.08
C PHE A 252 -13.59 3.18 -0.33
N ASP A 253 -12.52 2.85 -1.10
CA ASP A 253 -11.22 2.47 -0.57
C ASP A 253 -11.21 1.20 0.31
N TYR A 254 -12.09 0.21 0.05
CA TYR A 254 -12.16 -1.03 0.81
C TYR A 254 -10.78 -1.73 0.90
N TYR A 255 -10.17 -2.00 -0.26
CA TYR A 255 -8.88 -2.69 -0.30
C TYR A 255 -7.75 -1.85 0.29
N TYR A 256 -7.76 -0.54 0.09
CA TYR A 256 -6.80 0.38 0.71
C TYR A 256 -6.90 0.32 2.24
N GLY A 257 -8.11 0.42 2.77
CA GLY A 257 -8.36 0.36 4.22
C GLY A 257 -7.92 -0.96 4.84
N HIS A 258 -8.24 -2.09 4.20
CA HIS A 258 -7.84 -3.40 4.71
C HIS A 258 -6.36 -3.71 4.51
N TYR A 259 -5.71 -3.18 3.47
CA TYR A 259 -4.27 -3.28 3.28
C TYR A 259 -3.50 -2.66 4.45
N TYR A 260 -3.91 -1.48 4.91
CA TYR A 260 -3.30 -0.87 6.10
C TYR A 260 -3.84 -1.48 7.40
N GLY A 261 -5.11 -1.82 7.45
CA GLY A 261 -5.73 -2.42 8.64
C GLY A 261 -5.08 -3.74 9.06
N ILE A 262 -4.76 -4.62 8.09
CA ILE A 262 -4.08 -5.88 8.40
C ILE A 262 -2.63 -5.64 8.87
N GLN A 263 -1.94 -4.64 8.35
CA GLN A 263 -0.60 -4.28 8.81
C GLN A 263 -0.63 -3.75 10.24
N ALA A 264 -1.57 -2.85 10.56
CA ALA A 264 -1.75 -2.36 11.93
C ALA A 264 -2.10 -3.50 12.90
N ALA A 265 -2.99 -4.42 12.50
CA ALA A 265 -3.33 -5.59 13.30
C ALA A 265 -2.13 -6.54 13.50
N PHE A 266 -1.32 -6.72 12.45
CA PHE A 266 -0.10 -7.52 12.51
C PHE A 266 0.92 -6.95 13.52
N GLN A 267 1.10 -5.62 13.51
CA GLN A 267 1.97 -4.94 14.48
C GLN A 267 1.42 -5.04 15.91
N ARG A 268 0.10 -5.01 16.09
CA ARG A 268 -0.51 -5.26 17.41
C ARG A 268 -0.25 -6.68 17.89
N GLY A 269 -0.37 -7.67 17.00
CA GLY A 269 -0.08 -9.08 17.27
C GLY A 269 -1.12 -9.81 18.11
N GLY A 270 -0.74 -11.00 18.59
CA GLY A 270 -1.53 -11.82 19.49
C GLY A 270 -2.91 -12.22 18.92
N SER A 271 -3.89 -12.38 19.82
CA SER A 271 -5.26 -12.74 19.45
C SER A 271 -5.93 -11.69 18.56
N PHE A 272 -5.58 -10.41 18.73
CA PHE A 272 -6.10 -9.31 17.90
C PHE A 272 -5.79 -9.54 16.42
N PHE A 273 -4.54 -9.85 16.10
CA PHE A 273 -4.15 -10.16 14.73
C PHE A 273 -4.83 -11.44 14.21
N SER A 274 -4.85 -12.50 15.01
CA SER A 274 -5.46 -13.77 14.61
C SER A 274 -6.95 -13.64 14.29
N GLU A 275 -7.69 -12.86 15.07
CA GLU A 275 -9.11 -12.58 14.83
C GLU A 275 -9.31 -11.69 13.61
N TRP A 276 -8.48 -10.65 13.47
CA TRP A 276 -8.50 -9.74 12.33
C TRP A 276 -8.26 -10.50 11.02
N HIS A 277 -7.17 -11.28 10.97
CA HIS A 277 -6.80 -12.05 9.79
C HIS A 277 -7.89 -13.05 9.40
N ARG A 278 -8.41 -13.82 10.36
CA ARG A 278 -9.50 -14.79 10.10
C ARG A 278 -10.71 -14.12 9.49
N ARG A 279 -11.07 -12.93 9.99
CA ARG A 279 -12.22 -12.18 9.49
C ARG A 279 -12.00 -11.67 8.08
N ILE A 280 -10.90 -10.95 7.83
CA ILE A 280 -10.63 -10.39 6.49
C ILE A 280 -10.39 -11.50 5.46
N ALA A 281 -9.75 -12.59 5.84
CA ALA A 281 -9.58 -13.75 4.95
C ALA A 281 -10.94 -14.35 4.57
N GLY A 282 -11.86 -14.51 5.52
CA GLY A 282 -13.22 -14.97 5.23
C GLY A 282 -13.94 -14.06 4.23
N GLU A 283 -13.91 -12.75 4.46
CA GLU A 283 -14.51 -11.75 3.55
C GLU A 283 -13.90 -11.82 2.14
N LEU A 284 -12.58 -11.89 2.03
CA LEU A 284 -11.90 -11.96 0.73
C LEU A 284 -12.17 -13.27 0.00
N LEU A 285 -12.28 -14.40 0.71
CA LEU A 285 -12.65 -15.68 0.10
C LEU A 285 -14.07 -15.63 -0.50
N GLU A 286 -15.03 -14.98 0.18
CA GLU A 286 -16.40 -14.78 -0.33
C GLU A 286 -16.47 -13.83 -1.53
N LEU A 287 -15.63 -12.79 -1.53
CA LEU A 287 -15.60 -11.77 -2.58
C LEU A 287 -14.82 -12.19 -3.83
N GLN A 288 -14.07 -13.31 -3.78
CA GLN A 288 -13.29 -13.75 -4.93
C GLN A 288 -14.20 -14.24 -6.06
N ARG A 289 -13.99 -13.72 -7.24
CA ARG A 289 -14.71 -14.09 -8.46
C ARG A 289 -14.29 -15.48 -8.97
N PRO A 290 -15.13 -16.15 -9.78
CA PRO A 290 -14.79 -17.45 -10.38
C PRO A 290 -13.51 -17.42 -11.24
N ASP A 291 -13.17 -16.28 -11.86
CA ASP A 291 -11.96 -16.08 -12.65
C ASP A 291 -10.69 -15.87 -11.81
N GLY A 292 -10.83 -15.84 -10.47
CA GLY A 292 -9.76 -15.67 -9.50
C GLY A 292 -9.48 -14.22 -9.12
N ALA A 293 -10.18 -13.26 -9.72
CA ALA A 293 -10.00 -11.84 -9.43
C ALA A 293 -10.86 -11.35 -8.26
N TRP A 294 -10.60 -10.12 -7.84
CA TRP A 294 -11.47 -9.29 -7.02
C TRP A 294 -11.84 -8.01 -7.79
N SER A 295 -12.93 -7.38 -7.40
CA SER A 295 -13.47 -6.21 -8.09
C SER A 295 -13.38 -4.95 -7.24
N ASP A 296 -13.00 -3.85 -7.88
CA ASP A 296 -12.98 -2.49 -7.30
C ASP A 296 -13.21 -1.47 -8.41
N TYR A 297 -13.59 -0.26 -8.04
CA TYR A 297 -13.80 0.84 -8.98
C TYR A 297 -12.50 1.36 -9.60
N VAL A 298 -11.36 1.16 -8.94
CA VAL A 298 -10.02 1.45 -9.53
C VAL A 298 -9.68 0.43 -10.61
N GLY A 299 -10.19 -0.79 -10.47
CA GLY A 299 -10.03 -1.85 -11.44
C GLY A 299 -9.73 -3.21 -10.82
N VAL A 300 -10.03 -4.24 -11.58
CA VAL A 300 -9.87 -5.64 -11.14
C VAL A 300 -8.42 -6.00 -10.84
N ASN A 301 -7.44 -5.45 -11.56
CA ASN A 301 -6.03 -5.68 -11.32
C ASN A 301 -5.57 -5.08 -9.98
N TYR A 302 -6.07 -3.88 -9.65
CA TYR A 302 -5.83 -3.24 -8.36
C TYR A 302 -6.40 -4.09 -7.21
N ALA A 303 -7.69 -4.41 -7.27
CA ALA A 303 -8.36 -5.20 -6.25
C ALA A 303 -7.68 -6.55 -6.03
N THR A 304 -7.29 -7.23 -7.13
CA THR A 304 -6.64 -8.53 -7.07
C THR A 304 -5.24 -8.43 -6.45
N ALA A 305 -4.44 -7.43 -6.82
CA ALA A 305 -3.14 -7.20 -6.21
C ALA A 305 -3.25 -6.93 -4.70
N MET A 306 -4.19 -6.05 -4.30
CA MET A 306 -4.40 -5.72 -2.89
C MET A 306 -4.92 -6.90 -2.08
N ALA A 307 -5.93 -7.64 -2.58
CA ALA A 307 -6.48 -8.81 -1.90
C ALA A 307 -5.42 -9.90 -1.70
N THR A 308 -4.61 -10.17 -2.72
CA THR A 308 -3.51 -11.16 -2.60
C THR A 308 -2.44 -10.71 -1.63
N LEU A 309 -2.08 -9.41 -1.58
CA LEU A 309 -1.16 -8.87 -0.58
C LEU A 309 -1.72 -9.02 0.84
N ILE A 310 -2.97 -8.63 1.09
CA ILE A 310 -3.64 -8.76 2.39
C ILE A 310 -3.60 -10.22 2.88
N LEU A 311 -3.93 -11.17 2.02
CA LEU A 311 -3.93 -12.59 2.36
C LEU A 311 -2.53 -13.16 2.64
N GLN A 312 -1.48 -12.56 2.09
CA GLN A 312 -0.09 -13.03 2.23
C GLN A 312 0.71 -12.37 3.37
N ILE A 313 0.18 -11.31 4.00
CA ILE A 313 0.88 -10.63 5.11
C ILE A 313 1.34 -11.60 6.22
N PRO A 314 0.56 -12.62 6.65
CA PRO A 314 1.01 -13.55 7.69
C PRO A 314 2.28 -14.32 7.35
N TYR A 315 2.61 -14.45 6.07
CA TYR A 315 3.78 -15.23 5.61
C TYR A 315 5.10 -14.42 5.64
N GLN A 316 5.03 -13.12 5.81
CA GLN A 316 6.19 -12.21 6.02
C GLN A 316 7.29 -12.29 4.95
N TYR A 317 6.93 -12.59 3.70
CA TYR A 317 7.93 -12.67 2.61
C TYR A 317 8.44 -11.31 2.13
N LEU A 318 7.79 -10.21 2.50
CA LEU A 318 8.23 -8.86 2.16
C LEU A 318 8.73 -8.14 3.42
N PRO A 319 9.97 -7.62 3.42
CA PRO A 319 10.55 -6.87 4.53
C PRO A 319 9.69 -5.70 5.03
N VAL A 320 8.94 -5.05 4.14
CA VAL A 320 8.03 -3.94 4.52
C VAL A 320 6.94 -4.37 5.50
N PHE A 321 6.62 -5.67 5.55
CA PHE A 321 5.61 -6.25 6.45
C PHE A 321 6.21 -6.90 7.71
N GLU A 322 7.53 -6.87 7.87
CA GLU A 322 8.17 -7.37 9.08
C GLU A 322 7.90 -6.46 10.29
N ARG A 323 7.97 -7.06 11.49
CA ARG A 323 7.84 -6.35 12.78
C ARG A 323 9.15 -5.71 13.19
#